data_8a50328f9d2e871380f84c1e4852cd34
#
_entry.id   8a50328f9d2e871380f84c1e4852cd34
#
_cell.length_a   1.000
_cell.length_b   1.000
_cell.length_c   1.000
_cell.angle_alpha   90.00
_cell.angle_beta   90.00
_cell.angle_gamma   90.00
#
_symmetry.space_group_name_H-M   'P 1'
#
loop_
_entity.id
_entity.type
_entity.pdbx_description
1 polymer ?
#
loop_
_entity_poly.entity_id
_entity_poly.type
_entity_poly.pdbx_seq_one_letter_code
_entity_poly.pdbx_strand_id
1 'polypeptide(L)'
;MNEKSKLTRRDFLKVSALGAAGAVLMPSALAAAPKSAKKKSSANDTIGIGFIGLGQQAMHLLAGFLTIDGVRVLAGCDVYDVKRARFEKRVKKYYAEHGQKCKVDLYEDYQDLLARDDIDAVVIATPDHQHALIAIAACRAGKDVYLEKPLTLTIYEGQQLRKAVREHCRILQVGSQQRSDAEFIHAANLVREGELGRIELIKVHVGGSPTPYTLPRQEVPAGLNWDKWLGPLPETIYYNSDLNPVITLEPEQNEQLWGAWRWYKGMGGGLMTDWGAHMFDIAQWAMGKDRNGPVKIIPAGYGPY
;
A
#
# COMPACT_ATOMS: atom_id res chain seq x y z
N MET A 1 30.78 -0.56 35.51
CA MET A 1 29.60 0.21 35.17
C MET A 1 29.44 0.14 33.65
N ASN A 2 28.51 -0.66 33.16
CA ASN A 2 28.32 -0.92 31.73
C ASN A 2 27.02 -0.25 31.31
N GLU A 3 27.14 0.90 30.66
CA GLU A 3 26.00 1.56 30.03
C GLU A 3 25.56 0.77 28.76
N LYS A 4 24.43 0.12 28.86
CA LYS A 4 23.75 -0.46 27.69
C LYS A 4 23.13 0.68 26.87
N SER A 5 23.73 1.02 25.74
CA SER A 5 23.15 1.97 24.77
C SER A 5 21.80 1.44 24.30
N LYS A 6 20.73 2.19 24.55
CA LYS A 6 19.41 1.91 24.05
C LYS A 6 19.38 2.26 22.56
N LEU A 7 19.14 1.27 21.71
CA LEU A 7 18.86 1.48 20.29
C LEU A 7 17.66 2.42 20.12
N THR A 8 17.86 3.50 19.38
CA THR A 8 16.80 4.46 19.07
C THR A 8 16.04 4.05 17.79
N ARG A 9 14.85 4.61 17.56
CA ARG A 9 14.08 4.42 16.31
C ARG A 9 14.93 4.71 15.04
N ARG A 10 15.88 5.62 15.10
CA ARG A 10 16.85 5.92 14.04
C ARG A 10 17.85 4.81 13.79
N ASP A 11 18.25 4.12 14.83
CA ASP A 11 19.24 3.03 14.74
C ASP A 11 18.62 1.78 14.12
N PHE A 12 17.32 1.54 14.37
CA PHE A 12 16.54 0.49 13.70
C PHE A 12 16.44 0.71 12.17
N LEU A 13 16.20 1.94 11.75
CA LEU A 13 16.15 2.30 10.32
C LEU A 13 17.51 2.17 9.62
N LYS A 14 18.60 2.45 10.32
CA LYS A 14 19.97 2.27 9.80
C LYS A 14 20.35 0.78 9.66
N VAL A 15 19.91 -0.06 10.60
CA VAL A 15 20.17 -1.50 10.56
C VAL A 15 19.36 -2.17 9.42
N SER A 16 18.13 -1.72 9.17
CA SER A 16 17.32 -2.20 8.05
C SER A 16 17.92 -1.82 6.67
N ALA A 17 18.62 -0.69 6.58
CA ALA A 17 19.31 -0.25 5.38
C ALA A 17 20.68 -0.94 5.16
N LEU A 18 21.29 -1.48 6.20
CA LEU A 18 22.59 -2.17 6.16
C LEU A 18 22.47 -3.69 6.01
N GLY A 19 21.30 -4.26 6.27
CA GLY A 19 21.03 -5.70 6.09
C GLY A 19 20.98 -6.16 4.62
N ALA A 20 21.02 -5.25 3.67
CA ALA A 20 20.99 -5.54 2.24
C ALA A 20 22.38 -5.63 1.57
N ALA A 21 23.47 -5.52 2.32
CA ALA A 21 24.82 -5.48 1.75
C ALA A 21 25.81 -6.41 2.46
N GLY A 22 25.52 -7.71 2.56
CA GLY A 22 26.49 -8.60 3.16
C GLY A 22 26.08 -10.05 3.33
N ALA A 23 25.84 -10.76 2.26
CA ALA A 23 25.82 -12.23 2.30
C ALA A 23 26.65 -12.81 1.17
N VAL A 24 27.96 -12.90 1.35
CA VAL A 24 28.84 -13.72 0.54
C VAL A 24 29.57 -14.70 1.46
N LEU A 25 29.28 -16.01 1.23
CA LEU A 25 30.05 -17.20 1.57
C LEU A 25 30.24 -17.57 3.05
N MET A 26 29.47 -18.57 3.50
CA MET A 26 30.00 -19.63 4.37
C MET A 26 29.31 -20.97 4.13
N PRO A 27 30.04 -22.11 4.24
CA PRO A 27 29.52 -23.43 3.89
C PRO A 27 28.62 -24.03 4.97
N SER A 28 27.74 -24.91 4.51
CA SER A 28 26.75 -25.67 5.24
C SER A 28 27.28 -26.37 6.50
N ALA A 29 26.83 -25.93 7.67
CA ALA A 29 26.77 -26.77 8.85
C ALA A 29 25.33 -26.64 9.40
N LEU A 30 24.54 -27.72 9.26
CA LEU A 30 23.25 -27.86 9.94
C LEU A 30 23.47 -27.86 11.44
N ALA A 31 23.36 -26.72 12.08
CA ALA A 31 23.18 -26.63 13.52
C ALA A 31 21.77 -26.08 13.76
N ALA A 32 20.93 -26.89 14.41
CA ALA A 32 19.59 -26.47 14.83
C ALA A 32 19.70 -25.20 15.66
N ALA A 33 19.15 -24.10 15.15
CA ALA A 33 19.06 -22.84 15.87
C ALA A 33 18.22 -23.05 17.14
N PRO A 34 18.67 -22.57 18.32
CA PRO A 34 17.88 -22.61 19.51
C PRO A 34 16.61 -21.77 19.30
N LYS A 35 15.43 -22.31 19.65
CA LYS A 35 14.16 -21.58 19.65
C LYS A 35 14.34 -20.33 20.51
N SER A 36 14.44 -19.19 19.87
CA SER A 36 14.50 -17.88 20.53
C SER A 36 13.27 -17.72 21.42
N ALA A 37 13.47 -17.63 22.72
CA ALA A 37 12.42 -17.29 23.66
C ALA A 37 11.85 -15.92 23.24
N LYS A 38 10.56 -15.85 22.91
CA LYS A 38 9.88 -14.59 22.55
C LYS A 38 10.09 -13.61 23.71
N LYS A 39 10.93 -12.59 23.49
CA LYS A 39 11.02 -11.44 24.38
C LYS A 39 9.63 -10.80 24.42
N LYS A 40 9.04 -10.64 25.59
CA LYS A 40 7.85 -9.77 25.75
C LYS A 40 8.28 -8.37 25.33
N SER A 41 7.76 -7.88 24.18
CA SER A 41 7.96 -6.48 23.79
C SER A 41 7.28 -5.59 24.84
N SER A 42 7.92 -4.50 25.22
CA SER A 42 7.27 -3.48 26.05
C SER A 42 6.25 -2.72 25.16
N ALA A 43 5.26 -2.08 25.79
CA ALA A 43 4.27 -1.28 25.05
C ALA A 43 4.94 -0.18 24.20
N ASN A 44 6.14 0.27 24.56
CA ASN A 44 6.92 1.28 23.83
C ASN A 44 7.70 0.72 22.62
N ASP A 45 7.73 -0.60 22.43
CA ASP A 45 8.42 -1.26 21.32
C ASP A 45 7.45 -1.68 20.22
N THR A 46 6.18 -1.31 20.31
CA THR A 46 5.11 -1.73 19.40
C THR A 46 4.64 -0.55 18.56
N ILE A 47 4.52 -0.77 17.24
CA ILE A 47 3.98 0.20 16.28
C ILE A 47 2.49 -0.08 16.09
N GLY A 48 1.64 0.88 16.47
CA GLY A 48 0.20 0.84 16.23
C GLY A 48 -0.15 1.22 14.80
N ILE A 49 -0.88 0.34 14.10
CA ILE A 49 -1.26 0.57 12.70
C ILE A 49 -2.76 0.63 12.54
N GLY A 50 -3.23 1.63 11.76
CA GLY A 50 -4.57 1.73 11.22
C GLY A 50 -4.62 1.45 9.73
N PHE A 51 -5.70 0.81 9.25
CA PHE A 51 -5.94 0.57 7.83
C PHE A 51 -7.07 1.47 7.34
N ILE A 52 -6.89 2.13 6.19
CA ILE A 52 -7.87 3.01 5.54
C ILE A 52 -8.12 2.52 4.12
N GLY A 53 -9.38 2.19 3.81
CA GLY A 53 -9.77 1.46 2.61
C GLY A 53 -9.54 -0.04 2.79
N LEU A 54 -10.63 -0.78 3.07
CA LEU A 54 -10.58 -2.20 3.44
C LEU A 54 -11.01 -3.10 2.27
N GLY A 55 -10.60 -2.71 1.04
CA GLY A 55 -10.81 -3.48 -0.17
C GLY A 55 -9.94 -4.74 -0.24
N GLN A 56 -9.91 -5.38 -1.42
CA GLN A 56 -9.14 -6.61 -1.64
C GLN A 56 -7.64 -6.40 -1.38
N GLN A 57 -7.06 -5.32 -1.89
CA GLN A 57 -5.64 -5.03 -1.70
C GLN A 57 -5.29 -4.87 -0.22
N ALA A 58 -6.13 -4.19 0.56
CA ALA A 58 -5.93 -4.07 2.00
C ALA A 58 -5.93 -5.43 2.70
N MET A 59 -6.72 -6.40 2.22
CA MET A 59 -6.74 -7.75 2.81
C MET A 59 -5.46 -8.53 2.51
N HIS A 60 -4.86 -8.33 1.34
CA HIS A 60 -3.53 -8.89 1.03
C HIS A 60 -2.44 -8.26 1.90
N LEU A 61 -2.43 -6.93 2.02
CA LEU A 61 -1.50 -6.22 2.89
C LEU A 61 -1.66 -6.61 4.36
N LEU A 62 -2.90 -6.73 4.84
CA LEU A 62 -3.20 -7.13 6.21
C LEU A 62 -2.55 -8.46 6.57
N ALA A 63 -2.60 -9.45 5.67
CA ALA A 63 -1.96 -10.74 5.90
C ALA A 63 -0.45 -10.60 6.16
N GLY A 64 0.22 -9.70 5.43
CA GLY A 64 1.65 -9.40 5.65
C GLY A 64 1.90 -8.63 6.94
N PHE A 65 1.17 -7.54 7.18
CA PHE A 65 1.38 -6.69 8.35
C PHE A 65 1.12 -7.41 9.69
N LEU A 66 0.18 -8.35 9.71
CA LEU A 66 -0.10 -9.14 10.92
C LEU A 66 1.06 -10.04 11.34
N THR A 67 1.95 -10.42 10.41
CA THR A 67 3.10 -11.31 10.70
C THR A 67 4.36 -10.56 11.15
N ILE A 68 4.37 -9.23 11.12
CA ILE A 68 5.55 -8.43 11.47
C ILE A 68 5.66 -8.29 12.98
N ASP A 69 6.77 -8.75 13.55
CA ASP A 69 7.05 -8.60 14.97
C ASP A 69 7.12 -7.10 15.34
N GLY A 70 6.50 -6.73 16.45
CA GLY A 70 6.45 -5.34 16.92
C GLY A 70 5.40 -4.47 16.21
N VAL A 71 4.58 -5.03 15.32
CA VAL A 71 3.44 -4.34 14.70
C VAL A 71 2.12 -4.82 15.31
N ARG A 72 1.21 -3.89 15.57
CA ARG A 72 -0.16 -4.19 15.99
C ARG A 72 -1.18 -3.45 15.16
N VAL A 73 -2.10 -4.20 14.56
CA VAL A 73 -3.24 -3.65 13.85
C VAL A 73 -4.34 -3.32 14.86
N LEU A 74 -4.64 -2.01 15.02
CA LEU A 74 -5.51 -1.48 16.07
C LEU A 74 -6.84 -0.95 15.54
N ALA A 75 -6.90 -0.54 14.27
CA ALA A 75 -8.08 0.08 13.69
C ALA A 75 -8.23 -0.19 12.20
N GLY A 76 -9.47 -0.16 11.71
CA GLY A 76 -9.81 -0.19 10.31
C GLY A 76 -10.88 0.84 9.95
N CYS A 77 -10.75 1.47 8.78
CA CYS A 77 -11.66 2.47 8.25
C CYS A 77 -12.08 2.13 6.83
N ASP A 78 -13.37 2.07 6.59
CA ASP A 78 -13.96 1.97 5.24
C ASP A 78 -15.35 2.57 5.27
N VAL A 79 -15.80 3.13 4.18
CA VAL A 79 -17.14 3.71 4.02
C VAL A 79 -18.22 2.63 3.81
N TYR A 80 -17.84 1.36 3.74
CA TYR A 80 -18.74 0.22 3.58
C TYR A 80 -18.68 -0.70 4.81
N ASP A 81 -19.79 -0.86 5.52
CA ASP A 81 -19.87 -1.58 6.79
C ASP A 81 -19.45 -3.06 6.69
N VAL A 82 -19.85 -3.75 5.61
CA VAL A 82 -19.48 -5.15 5.40
C VAL A 82 -17.97 -5.33 5.25
N LYS A 83 -17.26 -4.35 4.65
CA LYS A 83 -15.80 -4.38 4.55
C LYS A 83 -15.16 -4.18 5.92
N ARG A 84 -15.70 -3.31 6.75
CA ARG A 84 -15.27 -3.14 8.14
C ARG A 84 -15.45 -4.43 8.94
N ALA A 85 -16.60 -5.07 8.84
CA ALA A 85 -16.89 -6.33 9.53
C ALA A 85 -15.94 -7.48 9.07
N ARG A 86 -15.66 -7.57 7.77
CA ARG A 86 -14.67 -8.53 7.23
C ARG A 86 -13.29 -8.32 7.80
N PHE A 87 -12.82 -7.08 7.84
CA PHE A 87 -11.54 -6.71 8.41
C PHE A 87 -11.44 -7.11 9.86
N GLU A 88 -12.43 -6.75 10.68
CA GLU A 88 -12.48 -7.10 12.09
C GLU A 88 -12.42 -8.61 12.31
N LYS A 89 -13.24 -9.38 11.58
CA LYS A 89 -13.27 -10.85 11.63
C LYS A 89 -11.87 -11.44 11.38
N ARG A 90 -11.15 -10.94 10.37
CA ARG A 90 -9.81 -11.42 10.03
C ARG A 90 -8.76 -11.07 11.06
N VAL A 91 -8.75 -9.83 11.54
CA VAL A 91 -7.79 -9.39 12.56
C VAL A 91 -8.02 -10.14 13.87
N LYS A 92 -9.27 -10.26 14.33
CA LYS A 92 -9.61 -11.00 15.54
C LYS A 92 -9.24 -12.49 15.43
N LYS A 93 -9.52 -13.11 14.27
CA LYS A 93 -9.15 -14.51 14.01
C LYS A 93 -7.64 -14.71 14.14
N TYR A 94 -6.85 -13.89 13.46
CA TYR A 94 -5.39 -13.99 13.49
C TYR A 94 -4.84 -13.90 14.92
N TYR A 95 -5.24 -12.89 15.68
CA TYR A 95 -4.75 -12.71 17.05
C TYR A 95 -5.22 -13.84 17.99
N ALA A 96 -6.43 -14.34 17.82
CA ALA A 96 -6.93 -15.49 18.61
C ALA A 96 -6.11 -16.76 18.34
N GLU A 97 -5.81 -17.05 17.06
CA GLU A 97 -4.98 -18.19 16.66
C GLU A 97 -3.54 -18.10 17.21
N HIS A 98 -3.07 -16.89 17.51
CA HIS A 98 -1.75 -16.66 18.11
C HIS A 98 -1.79 -16.44 19.64
N GLY A 99 -2.94 -16.73 20.28
CA GLY A 99 -3.10 -16.61 21.74
C GLY A 99 -3.03 -15.17 22.25
N GLN A 100 -3.29 -14.18 21.40
CA GLN A 100 -3.24 -12.76 21.72
C GLN A 100 -4.64 -12.17 21.87
N LYS A 101 -4.82 -11.28 22.85
CA LYS A 101 -6.03 -10.44 22.94
C LYS A 101 -5.89 -9.28 21.96
N CYS A 102 -6.94 -9.04 21.18
CA CYS A 102 -7.00 -7.90 20.27
C CYS A 102 -8.32 -7.15 20.46
N LYS A 103 -8.21 -5.82 20.52
CA LYS A 103 -9.31 -4.90 20.32
C LYS A 103 -9.02 -4.18 19.02
N VAL A 104 -9.94 -4.27 18.07
CA VAL A 104 -9.88 -3.55 16.79
C VAL A 104 -11.08 -2.61 16.75
N ASP A 105 -10.81 -1.33 16.58
CA ASP A 105 -11.85 -0.31 16.45
C ASP A 105 -12.12 -0.03 14.95
N LEU A 106 -13.39 0.17 14.60
CA LEU A 106 -13.85 0.36 13.24
C LEU A 106 -14.40 1.76 13.04
N TYR A 107 -14.03 2.38 11.94
CA TYR A 107 -14.42 3.75 11.60
C TYR A 107 -15.02 3.82 10.19
N GLU A 108 -15.98 4.69 9.99
CA GLU A 108 -16.47 5.07 8.67
C GLU A 108 -15.69 6.27 8.13
N ASP A 109 -15.28 7.17 9.01
CA ASP A 109 -14.51 8.35 8.67
C ASP A 109 -13.03 8.16 9.03
N TYR A 110 -12.14 8.39 8.05
CA TYR A 110 -10.71 8.25 8.27
C TYR A 110 -10.16 9.31 9.24
N GLN A 111 -10.82 10.45 9.37
CA GLN A 111 -10.41 11.50 10.30
C GLN A 111 -10.50 11.04 11.75
N ASP A 112 -11.54 10.26 12.09
CA ASP A 112 -11.69 9.69 13.43
C ASP A 112 -10.58 8.67 13.74
N LEU A 113 -10.17 7.87 12.75
CA LEU A 113 -9.03 6.97 12.90
C LEU A 113 -7.72 7.77 13.08
N LEU A 114 -7.51 8.82 12.28
CA LEU A 114 -6.31 9.64 12.34
C LEU A 114 -6.17 10.43 13.65
N ALA A 115 -7.29 10.73 14.32
CA ALA A 115 -7.32 11.42 15.61
C ALA A 115 -6.80 10.57 16.78
N ARG A 116 -6.56 9.29 16.60
CA ARG A 116 -6.07 8.38 17.66
C ARG A 116 -4.59 8.58 17.95
N ASP A 117 -4.25 8.70 19.22
CA ASP A 117 -2.85 8.85 19.68
C ASP A 117 -2.06 7.53 19.65
N ASP A 118 -2.75 6.38 19.74
CA ASP A 118 -2.14 5.05 19.75
C ASP A 118 -1.87 4.47 18.33
N ILE A 119 -2.21 5.20 17.28
CA ILE A 119 -1.86 4.89 15.90
C ILE A 119 -0.58 5.66 15.54
N ASP A 120 0.48 4.95 15.21
CA ASP A 120 1.76 5.52 14.76
C ASP A 120 1.81 5.67 13.23
N ALA A 121 1.23 4.71 12.51
CA ALA A 121 1.24 4.66 11.05
C ALA A 121 -0.08 4.17 10.48
N VAL A 122 -0.34 4.53 9.23
CA VAL A 122 -1.52 4.07 8.50
C VAL A 122 -1.16 3.40 7.18
N VAL A 123 -1.92 2.36 6.84
CA VAL A 123 -1.92 1.70 5.54
C VAL A 123 -3.12 2.20 4.75
N ILE A 124 -2.89 2.87 3.63
CA ILE A 124 -3.93 3.44 2.78
C ILE A 124 -4.02 2.61 1.50
N ALA A 125 -5.17 1.98 1.28
CA ALA A 125 -5.48 1.15 0.11
C ALA A 125 -6.88 1.46 -0.44
N THR A 126 -7.21 2.73 -0.50
CA THR A 126 -8.43 3.28 -1.11
C THR A 126 -8.34 3.31 -2.64
N PRO A 127 -9.39 3.69 -3.37
CA PRO A 127 -9.26 4.07 -4.78
C PRO A 127 -8.32 5.27 -4.98
N ASP A 128 -7.70 5.38 -6.17
CA ASP A 128 -6.64 6.35 -6.48
C ASP A 128 -7.02 7.80 -6.19
N HIS A 129 -8.27 8.19 -6.47
CA HIS A 129 -8.77 9.56 -6.26
C HIS A 129 -8.82 10.00 -4.78
N GLN A 130 -8.70 9.06 -3.84
CA GLN A 130 -8.66 9.33 -2.40
C GLN A 130 -7.23 9.36 -1.84
N HIS A 131 -6.25 8.83 -2.57
CA HIS A 131 -4.89 8.62 -2.07
C HIS A 131 -4.26 9.88 -1.50
N ALA A 132 -4.16 10.93 -2.31
CA ALA A 132 -3.50 12.16 -1.92
C ALA A 132 -4.18 12.85 -0.73
N LEU A 133 -5.52 12.91 -0.76
CA LEU A 133 -6.31 13.56 0.27
C LEU A 133 -6.06 12.93 1.64
N ILE A 134 -6.18 11.61 1.70
CA ILE A 134 -6.04 10.85 2.96
C ILE A 134 -4.59 10.84 3.43
N ALA A 135 -3.62 10.63 2.51
CA ALA A 135 -2.21 10.60 2.88
C ALA A 135 -1.70 11.97 3.40
N ILE A 136 -2.14 13.08 2.80
CA ILE A 136 -1.84 14.43 3.29
C ILE A 136 -2.45 14.65 4.68
N ALA A 137 -3.70 14.23 4.90
CA ALA A 137 -4.34 14.31 6.20
C ALA A 137 -3.60 13.47 7.25
N ALA A 138 -3.15 12.26 6.90
CA ALA A 138 -2.36 11.41 7.77
C ALA A 138 -1.02 12.06 8.17
N CYS A 139 -0.31 12.66 7.22
CA CYS A 139 0.92 13.40 7.52
C CYS A 139 0.67 14.58 8.49
N ARG A 140 -0.41 15.33 8.28
CA ARG A 140 -0.81 16.43 9.17
C ARG A 140 -1.17 15.97 10.57
N ALA A 141 -1.79 14.78 10.67
CA ALA A 141 -2.09 14.14 11.95
C ALA A 141 -0.87 13.47 12.62
N GLY A 142 0.33 13.63 12.04
CA GLY A 142 1.57 13.09 12.60
C GLY A 142 1.76 11.59 12.37
N LYS A 143 1.02 10.96 11.44
CA LYS A 143 1.13 9.53 11.16
C LYS A 143 2.10 9.27 10.01
N ASP A 144 2.87 8.19 10.12
CA ASP A 144 3.64 7.65 9.01
C ASP A 144 2.70 6.89 8.07
N VAL A 145 3.07 6.76 6.79
CA VAL A 145 2.13 6.31 5.76
C VAL A 145 2.74 5.21 4.91
N TYR A 146 2.05 4.08 4.81
CA TYR A 146 2.17 3.16 3.69
C TYR A 146 1.01 3.45 2.72
N LEU A 147 1.32 3.86 1.51
CA LEU A 147 0.32 4.24 0.51
C LEU A 147 0.40 3.34 -0.70
N GLU A 148 -0.72 2.73 -1.09
CA GLU A 148 -0.77 1.91 -2.29
C GLU A 148 -0.43 2.71 -3.55
N LYS A 149 0.01 1.99 -4.57
CA LYS A 149 0.24 2.53 -5.92
C LYS A 149 -1.12 2.69 -6.67
N PRO A 150 -1.20 3.59 -7.63
CA PRO A 150 -0.28 4.69 -7.92
C PRO A 150 -0.27 5.70 -6.76
N LEU A 151 0.87 6.32 -6.52
CA LEU A 151 1.03 7.23 -5.38
C LEU A 151 -0.10 8.26 -5.30
N THR A 152 -0.42 8.88 -6.43
CA THR A 152 -1.47 9.89 -6.57
C THR A 152 -2.09 9.82 -7.96
N LEU A 153 -3.30 10.36 -8.12
CA LEU A 153 -4.00 10.41 -9.39
C LEU A 153 -3.37 11.43 -10.35
N THR A 154 -2.85 12.54 -9.81
CA THR A 154 -2.25 13.62 -10.59
C THR A 154 -0.85 13.99 -10.11
N ILE A 155 -0.05 14.61 -11.00
CA ILE A 155 1.29 15.10 -10.66
C ILE A 155 1.20 16.20 -9.58
N TYR A 156 0.20 17.07 -9.65
CA TYR A 156 -0.01 18.12 -8.67
C TYR A 156 -0.24 17.54 -7.27
N GLU A 157 -1.10 16.54 -7.14
CA GLU A 157 -1.31 15.84 -5.87
C GLU A 157 -0.01 15.24 -5.33
N GLY A 158 0.80 14.62 -6.20
CA GLY A 158 2.11 14.08 -5.82
C GLY A 158 3.06 15.15 -5.27
N GLN A 159 3.04 16.35 -5.86
CA GLN A 159 3.81 17.49 -5.38
C GLN A 159 3.33 17.96 -3.99
N GLN A 160 2.01 18.03 -3.77
CA GLN A 160 1.42 18.43 -2.49
C GLN A 160 1.69 17.37 -1.41
N LEU A 161 1.56 16.09 -1.74
CA LEU A 161 1.88 15.00 -0.81
C LEU A 161 3.36 15.00 -0.41
N ARG A 162 4.27 15.17 -1.38
CA ARG A 162 5.70 15.31 -1.10
C ARG A 162 6.00 16.49 -0.17
N LYS A 163 5.30 17.61 -0.36
CA LYS A 163 5.41 18.78 0.51
C LYS A 163 4.96 18.44 1.92
N ALA A 164 3.77 17.84 2.09
CA ALA A 164 3.23 17.45 3.39
C ALA A 164 4.14 16.47 4.14
N VAL A 165 4.67 15.45 3.47
CA VAL A 165 5.61 14.49 4.07
C VAL A 165 6.84 15.20 4.66
N ARG A 166 7.40 16.17 3.93
CA ARG A 166 8.58 16.94 4.37
C ARG A 166 8.27 17.89 5.50
N GLU A 167 7.19 18.67 5.38
CA GLU A 167 6.78 19.66 6.37
C GLU A 167 6.45 19.04 7.72
N HIS A 168 5.82 17.86 7.69
CA HIS A 168 5.45 17.15 8.92
C HIS A 168 6.49 16.10 9.36
N CYS A 169 7.62 15.99 8.67
CA CYS A 169 8.70 15.04 8.97
C CYS A 169 8.18 13.59 9.08
N ARG A 170 7.30 13.17 8.15
CA ARG A 170 6.74 11.82 8.15
C ARG A 170 7.48 10.89 7.20
N ILE A 171 7.37 9.59 7.46
CA ILE A 171 7.85 8.56 6.56
C ILE A 171 6.68 8.17 5.65
N LEU A 172 6.95 8.10 4.35
CA LEU A 172 6.00 7.58 3.37
C LEU A 172 6.66 6.47 2.56
N GLN A 173 6.03 5.29 2.56
CA GLN A 173 6.40 4.15 1.74
C GLN A 173 5.32 3.92 0.68
N VAL A 174 5.72 3.87 -0.58
CA VAL A 174 4.82 3.52 -1.69
C VAL A 174 4.70 2.00 -1.81
N GLY A 175 3.51 1.51 -2.11
CA GLY A 175 3.18 0.09 -2.29
C GLY A 175 3.73 -0.52 -3.59
N SER A 176 5.04 -0.40 -3.84
CA SER A 176 5.74 -1.03 -4.96
C SER A 176 6.26 -2.41 -4.57
N GLN A 177 5.35 -3.35 -4.28
CA GLN A 177 5.65 -4.65 -3.67
C GLN A 177 6.62 -5.48 -4.50
N GLN A 178 6.60 -5.36 -5.81
CA GLN A 178 7.48 -6.10 -6.73
C GLN A 178 8.97 -5.81 -6.50
N ARG A 179 9.32 -4.66 -5.90
CA ARG A 179 10.71 -4.37 -5.47
C ARG A 179 11.19 -5.27 -4.33
N SER A 180 10.28 -5.97 -3.65
CA SER A 180 10.60 -6.92 -2.57
C SER A 180 10.41 -8.38 -2.99
N ASP A 181 9.99 -8.63 -4.22
CA ASP A 181 9.85 -9.95 -4.79
C ASP A 181 11.19 -10.49 -5.27
N ALA A 182 11.51 -11.74 -4.91
CA ALA A 182 12.81 -12.35 -5.17
C ALA A 182 13.13 -12.48 -6.67
N GLU A 183 12.12 -12.74 -7.49
CA GLU A 183 12.30 -12.91 -8.94
C GLU A 183 12.60 -11.56 -9.61
N PHE A 184 11.89 -10.50 -9.22
CA PHE A 184 12.16 -9.15 -9.71
C PHE A 184 13.50 -8.60 -9.21
N ILE A 185 13.88 -8.89 -7.97
CA ILE A 185 15.20 -8.55 -7.43
C ILE A 185 16.29 -9.22 -8.26
N HIS A 186 16.14 -10.52 -8.52
CA HIS A 186 17.11 -11.27 -9.33
C HIS A 186 17.22 -10.69 -10.74
N ALA A 187 16.11 -10.46 -11.43
CA ALA A 187 16.10 -9.86 -12.77
C ALA A 187 16.75 -8.47 -12.82
N ALA A 188 16.43 -7.61 -11.84
CA ALA A 188 17.03 -6.28 -11.75
C ALA A 188 18.55 -6.34 -11.49
N ASN A 189 19.01 -7.30 -10.69
CA ASN A 189 20.43 -7.49 -10.43
C ASN A 189 21.19 -7.96 -11.68
N LEU A 190 20.67 -8.89 -12.48
CA LEU A 190 21.29 -9.29 -13.74
C LEU A 190 21.53 -8.09 -14.67
N VAL A 191 20.59 -7.14 -14.73
CA VAL A 191 20.78 -5.91 -15.51
C VAL A 191 21.87 -5.02 -14.91
N ARG A 192 21.88 -4.83 -13.59
CA ARG A 192 22.82 -3.95 -12.88
C ARG A 192 24.24 -4.47 -12.88
N GLU A 193 24.41 -5.78 -12.80
CA GLU A 193 25.71 -6.47 -12.82
C GLU A 193 26.27 -6.58 -14.22
N GLY A 194 25.51 -6.20 -15.26
CA GLY A 194 25.96 -6.18 -16.63
C GLY A 194 25.90 -7.54 -17.35
N GLU A 195 25.25 -8.53 -16.75
CA GLU A 195 25.13 -9.89 -17.33
C GLU A 195 24.41 -9.89 -18.69
N LEU A 196 23.52 -8.92 -18.92
CA LEU A 196 22.83 -8.73 -20.20
C LEU A 196 23.59 -7.80 -21.17
N GLY A 197 24.76 -7.34 -20.78
CA GLY A 197 25.54 -6.37 -21.56
C GLY A 197 24.85 -5.00 -21.65
N ARG A 198 25.06 -4.29 -22.74
CA ARG A 198 24.46 -2.98 -22.97
C ARG A 198 22.96 -3.10 -23.28
N ILE A 199 22.13 -2.53 -22.45
CA ILE A 199 20.68 -2.46 -22.69
C ILE A 199 20.40 -1.34 -23.70
N GLU A 200 19.83 -1.71 -24.84
CA GLU A 200 19.48 -0.77 -25.92
C GLU A 200 17.99 -0.44 -25.95
N LEU A 201 17.13 -1.37 -25.54
CA LEU A 201 15.69 -1.24 -25.58
C LEU A 201 15.04 -2.01 -24.43
N ILE A 202 14.06 -1.38 -23.77
CA ILE A 202 13.16 -2.03 -22.82
C ILE A 202 11.73 -1.84 -23.33
N LYS A 203 11.00 -2.94 -23.52
CA LYS A 203 9.57 -2.91 -23.88
C LYS A 203 8.73 -3.18 -22.66
N VAL A 204 7.80 -2.27 -22.38
CA VAL A 204 6.87 -2.35 -21.26
C VAL A 204 5.44 -2.37 -21.80
N HIS A 205 4.66 -3.39 -21.43
CA HIS A 205 3.27 -3.52 -21.81
C HIS A 205 2.38 -3.32 -20.60
N VAL A 206 1.49 -2.33 -20.63
CA VAL A 206 0.66 -1.96 -19.48
C VAL A 206 -0.83 -1.84 -19.79
N GLY A 207 -1.23 -1.77 -21.05
CA GLY A 207 -2.62 -1.67 -21.48
C GLY A 207 -3.12 -0.22 -21.63
N GLY A 208 -4.43 -0.05 -21.69
CA GLY A 208 -5.09 1.16 -22.17
C GLY A 208 -5.20 2.30 -21.16
N SER A 209 -5.49 3.49 -21.72
CA SER A 209 -5.83 4.71 -20.99
C SER A 209 -7.22 4.61 -20.35
N PRO A 210 -7.54 5.44 -19.33
CA PRO A 210 -8.87 5.47 -18.74
C PRO A 210 -9.90 6.05 -19.72
N THR A 211 -11.12 5.53 -19.66
CA THR A 211 -12.26 5.95 -20.49
C THR A 211 -13.20 6.87 -19.71
N PRO A 212 -14.08 7.62 -20.39
CA PRO A 212 -15.17 8.30 -19.72
C PRO A 212 -16.07 7.33 -18.95
N TYR A 213 -16.63 7.79 -17.83
CA TYR A 213 -17.59 6.99 -17.07
C TYR A 213 -18.91 6.85 -17.81
N THR A 214 -19.37 5.60 -18.00
CA THR A 214 -20.58 5.28 -18.79
C THR A 214 -21.43 4.18 -18.16
N LEU A 215 -21.12 3.71 -16.95
CA LEU A 215 -21.89 2.66 -16.31
C LEU A 215 -23.30 3.15 -15.94
N PRO A 216 -24.32 2.29 -16.04
CA PRO A 216 -25.68 2.64 -15.63
C PRO A 216 -25.76 2.84 -14.11
N ARG A 217 -26.67 3.74 -13.71
CA ARG A 217 -26.97 3.96 -12.29
C ARG A 217 -27.60 2.70 -11.68
N GLN A 218 -27.13 2.35 -10.49
CA GLN A 218 -27.72 1.33 -9.64
C GLN A 218 -28.06 1.93 -8.27
N GLU A 219 -28.87 1.22 -7.50
CA GLU A 219 -29.14 1.59 -6.10
C GLU A 219 -27.88 1.36 -5.25
N VAL A 220 -27.63 2.30 -4.35
CA VAL A 220 -26.51 2.18 -3.39
C VAL A 220 -26.86 1.08 -2.40
N PRO A 221 -26.01 0.06 -2.22
CA PRO A 221 -26.29 -1.01 -1.28
C PRO A 221 -26.33 -0.49 0.15
N ALA A 222 -27.15 -1.13 0.97
CA ALA A 222 -27.21 -0.80 2.41
C ALA A 222 -25.83 -0.87 3.05
N GLY A 223 -25.54 0.04 3.96
CA GLY A 223 -24.27 0.09 4.68
C GLY A 223 -23.09 0.73 3.91
N LEU A 224 -23.28 1.13 2.65
CA LEU A 224 -22.30 1.88 1.88
C LEU A 224 -22.61 3.38 1.91
N ASN A 225 -21.68 4.18 2.43
CA ASN A 225 -21.73 5.63 2.29
C ASN A 225 -21.11 6.05 0.95
N TRP A 226 -21.98 6.23 -0.08
CA TRP A 226 -21.52 6.54 -1.43
C TRP A 226 -20.89 7.93 -1.55
N ASP A 227 -21.41 8.91 -0.83
CA ASP A 227 -20.89 10.29 -0.86
C ASP A 227 -19.44 10.34 -0.33
N LYS A 228 -19.19 9.64 0.76
CA LYS A 228 -17.81 9.50 1.28
C LYS A 228 -16.92 8.69 0.34
N TRP A 229 -17.46 7.70 -0.37
CA TRP A 229 -16.70 6.96 -1.38
C TRP A 229 -16.32 7.85 -2.56
N LEU A 230 -17.22 8.71 -3.01
CA LEU A 230 -16.94 9.69 -4.07
C LEU A 230 -15.84 10.68 -3.63
N GLY A 231 -15.91 11.20 -2.43
CA GLY A 231 -14.96 12.19 -1.92
C GLY A 231 -14.85 13.40 -2.85
N PRO A 232 -13.71 13.61 -3.53
CA PRO A 232 -13.53 14.78 -4.43
C PRO A 232 -14.17 14.63 -5.80
N LEU A 233 -14.79 13.48 -6.10
CA LEU A 233 -15.42 13.23 -7.40
C LEU A 233 -16.76 13.97 -7.54
N PRO A 234 -17.20 14.28 -8.79
CA PRO A 234 -18.51 14.89 -9.03
C PRO A 234 -19.66 13.97 -8.61
N GLU A 235 -20.72 14.53 -8.03
CA GLU A 235 -21.96 13.82 -7.68
C GLU A 235 -22.69 13.19 -8.87
N THR A 236 -22.31 13.55 -10.10
CA THR A 236 -22.81 12.95 -11.33
C THR A 236 -22.31 11.53 -11.58
N ILE A 237 -21.31 11.07 -10.80
CA ILE A 237 -20.86 9.68 -10.80
C ILE A 237 -21.78 8.88 -9.86
N TYR A 238 -22.71 8.16 -10.44
CA TYR A 238 -23.66 7.34 -9.71
C TYR A 238 -23.03 6.00 -9.31
N TYR A 239 -23.58 5.38 -8.27
CA TYR A 239 -23.16 4.04 -7.88
C TYR A 239 -23.42 3.01 -8.98
N ASN A 240 -22.46 2.13 -9.12
CA ASN A 240 -22.55 0.88 -9.88
C ASN A 240 -21.68 -0.18 -9.19
N SER A 241 -22.15 -1.42 -9.14
CA SER A 241 -21.46 -2.53 -8.48
C SER A 241 -20.11 -2.86 -9.11
N ASP A 242 -19.88 -2.51 -10.37
CA ASP A 242 -18.57 -2.68 -11.01
C ASP A 242 -17.55 -1.69 -10.44
N LEU A 243 -17.97 -0.47 -10.05
CA LEU A 243 -17.07 0.50 -9.41
C LEU A 243 -16.65 0.03 -8.01
N ASN A 244 -17.60 -0.39 -7.21
CA ASN A 244 -17.36 -0.86 -5.85
C ASN A 244 -18.21 -2.12 -5.61
N PRO A 245 -17.65 -3.32 -5.85
CA PRO A 245 -18.39 -4.56 -5.78
C PRO A 245 -19.04 -4.80 -4.42
N VAL A 246 -20.28 -5.28 -4.45
CA VAL A 246 -20.98 -5.75 -3.25
C VAL A 246 -20.30 -7.03 -2.79
N ILE A 247 -19.95 -7.08 -1.50
CA ILE A 247 -19.44 -8.28 -0.86
C ILE A 247 -20.40 -8.75 0.22
N THR A 248 -20.35 -10.04 0.53
CA THR A 248 -21.08 -10.65 1.63
C THR A 248 -20.13 -11.43 2.54
N LEU A 249 -20.52 -11.66 3.79
CA LEU A 249 -19.70 -12.41 4.73
C LEU A 249 -20.19 -13.87 4.92
N GLU A 250 -21.48 -14.09 4.73
CA GLU A 250 -22.09 -15.41 4.94
C GLU A 250 -23.25 -15.63 3.96
N PRO A 251 -23.04 -16.42 2.90
CA PRO A 251 -21.76 -16.95 2.44
C PRO A 251 -20.82 -15.86 1.93
N GLU A 252 -19.51 -16.07 2.05
CA GLU A 252 -18.50 -15.14 1.50
C GLU A 252 -18.58 -15.12 -0.02
N GLN A 253 -18.92 -13.96 -0.57
CA GLN A 253 -19.08 -13.76 -2.02
C GLN A 253 -18.40 -12.46 -2.46
N ASN A 254 -17.99 -12.44 -3.72
CA ASN A 254 -17.43 -11.25 -4.38
C ASN A 254 -16.17 -10.66 -3.71
N GLU A 255 -15.55 -11.42 -2.81
CA GLU A 255 -14.40 -10.94 -2.04
C GLU A 255 -13.16 -10.70 -2.91
N GLN A 256 -13.03 -11.45 -3.99
CA GLN A 256 -11.92 -11.38 -4.93
C GLN A 256 -12.15 -10.40 -6.09
N LEU A 257 -13.30 -9.72 -6.14
CA LEU A 257 -13.60 -8.79 -7.20
C LEU A 257 -12.86 -7.46 -7.00
N TRP A 258 -12.23 -7.01 -8.07
CA TRP A 258 -11.59 -5.70 -8.15
C TRP A 258 -12.57 -4.67 -8.70
N GLY A 259 -12.64 -3.49 -8.07
CA GLY A 259 -13.47 -2.40 -8.55
C GLY A 259 -12.98 -1.85 -9.89
N ALA A 260 -13.90 -1.67 -10.84
CA ALA A 260 -13.62 -1.13 -12.17
C ALA A 260 -13.36 0.39 -12.19
N TRP A 261 -13.41 1.06 -11.04
CA TRP A 261 -13.10 2.48 -10.93
C TRP A 261 -11.75 2.86 -11.57
N ARG A 262 -10.80 1.91 -11.60
CA ARG A 262 -9.48 2.07 -12.23
C ARG A 262 -9.52 2.49 -13.68
N TRP A 263 -10.57 2.07 -14.37
CA TRP A 263 -10.72 2.23 -15.81
C TRP A 263 -11.39 3.54 -16.21
N TYR A 264 -11.86 4.33 -15.24
CA TYR A 264 -12.62 5.55 -15.53
C TYR A 264 -11.85 6.82 -15.17
N LYS A 265 -11.91 7.81 -16.09
CA LYS A 265 -11.31 9.14 -15.91
C LYS A 265 -11.79 9.80 -14.61
N GLY A 266 -10.87 10.37 -13.88
CA GLY A 266 -11.13 11.03 -12.60
C GLY A 266 -11.08 10.09 -11.40
N MET A 267 -11.29 8.78 -11.57
CA MET A 267 -11.22 7.78 -10.52
C MET A 267 -9.89 7.04 -10.50
N GLY A 268 -9.37 6.72 -11.69
CA GLY A 268 -8.07 6.09 -11.89
C GLY A 268 -7.45 6.49 -13.22
N GLY A 269 -6.23 6.09 -13.48
CA GLY A 269 -5.48 6.39 -14.71
C GLY A 269 -5.46 5.23 -15.72
N GLY A 270 -6.40 4.26 -15.62
CA GLY A 270 -6.41 3.07 -16.43
C GLY A 270 -5.22 2.15 -16.14
N LEU A 271 -4.96 1.22 -17.05
CA LEU A 271 -3.81 0.31 -16.92
C LEU A 271 -2.47 1.04 -16.96
N MET A 272 -2.44 2.24 -17.57
CA MET A 272 -1.23 3.05 -17.64
C MET A 272 -0.67 3.41 -16.27
N THR A 273 -1.52 3.72 -15.30
CA THR A 273 -1.09 4.04 -13.93
C THR A 273 -1.24 2.87 -12.97
N ASP A 274 -2.20 1.96 -13.21
CA ASP A 274 -2.40 0.80 -12.33
C ASP A 274 -1.24 -0.21 -12.46
N TRP A 275 -1.11 -0.88 -13.61
CA TRP A 275 0.01 -1.78 -13.88
C TRP A 275 1.30 -1.05 -14.26
N GLY A 276 1.18 0.11 -14.92
CA GLY A 276 2.32 0.92 -15.31
C GLY A 276 3.15 1.37 -14.11
N ALA A 277 2.53 1.66 -12.97
CA ALA A 277 3.24 1.98 -11.74
C ALA A 277 4.23 0.88 -11.32
N HIS A 278 3.92 -0.39 -11.58
CA HIS A 278 4.84 -1.50 -11.34
C HIS A 278 5.85 -1.66 -12.46
N MET A 279 5.39 -1.72 -13.71
CA MET A 279 6.23 -2.10 -14.85
C MET A 279 7.27 -1.04 -15.20
N PHE A 280 6.90 0.25 -15.18
CA PHE A 280 7.86 1.34 -15.38
C PHE A 280 8.82 1.47 -14.20
N ASP A 281 8.34 1.22 -12.99
CA ASP A 281 9.17 1.24 -11.79
C ASP A 281 10.27 0.18 -11.84
N ILE A 282 9.94 -1.06 -12.25
CA ILE A 282 10.93 -2.13 -12.41
C ILE A 282 11.98 -1.77 -13.46
N ALA A 283 11.55 -1.22 -14.61
CA ALA A 283 12.47 -0.80 -15.66
C ALA A 283 13.43 0.30 -15.16
N GLN A 284 12.91 1.32 -14.49
CA GLN A 284 13.70 2.40 -13.91
C GLN A 284 14.66 1.88 -12.84
N TRP A 285 14.18 1.00 -11.98
CA TRP A 285 14.96 0.39 -10.91
C TRP A 285 16.10 -0.48 -11.44
N ALA A 286 15.82 -1.37 -12.39
CA ALA A 286 16.85 -2.22 -13.00
C ALA A 286 17.95 -1.39 -13.68
N MET A 287 17.59 -0.28 -14.31
CA MET A 287 18.53 0.65 -14.94
C MET A 287 19.25 1.59 -13.96
N GLY A 288 19.01 1.49 -12.65
CA GLY A 288 19.59 2.38 -11.64
C GLY A 288 19.13 3.84 -11.77
N LYS A 289 17.91 4.07 -12.30
CA LYS A 289 17.36 5.41 -12.58
C LYS A 289 16.37 5.90 -11.52
N ASP A 290 16.46 5.43 -10.31
CA ASP A 290 15.55 5.79 -9.22
C ASP A 290 15.48 7.31 -8.93
N ARG A 291 16.52 8.07 -9.28
CA ARG A 291 16.60 9.52 -9.03
C ARG A 291 16.40 10.36 -10.27
N ASN A 292 16.21 9.74 -11.43
CA ASN A 292 16.11 10.39 -12.72
C ASN A 292 14.85 9.91 -13.44
N GLY A 293 14.31 10.77 -14.32
CA GLY A 293 13.24 10.41 -15.25
C GLY A 293 13.75 10.32 -16.69
N PRO A 294 12.85 10.05 -17.64
CA PRO A 294 13.17 10.09 -19.07
C PRO A 294 13.65 11.48 -19.47
N VAL A 295 14.71 11.56 -20.26
CA VAL A 295 15.24 12.82 -20.80
C VAL A 295 14.47 13.30 -22.03
N LYS A 296 13.73 12.39 -22.68
CA LYS A 296 12.91 12.69 -23.85
C LYS A 296 11.72 11.73 -23.90
N ILE A 297 10.54 12.28 -24.15
CA ILE A 297 9.31 11.53 -24.39
C ILE A 297 8.85 11.82 -25.82
N ILE A 298 8.69 10.78 -26.61
CA ILE A 298 8.21 10.87 -27.99
C ILE A 298 6.89 10.13 -28.04
N PRO A 299 5.75 10.83 -28.19
CA PRO A 299 4.48 10.15 -28.39
C PRO A 299 4.54 9.39 -29.74
N ALA A 300 4.36 8.08 -29.72
CA ALA A 300 4.03 7.35 -30.94
C ALA A 300 2.56 7.56 -31.24
N GLY A 301 2.20 7.82 -32.53
CA GLY A 301 0.80 8.01 -32.92
C GLY A 301 -0.08 6.82 -32.54
N TYR A 302 -1.37 7.03 -32.47
CA TYR A 302 -2.38 5.98 -32.27
C TYR A 302 -2.37 5.06 -33.52
N GLY A 303 -1.47 4.08 -33.54
CA GLY A 303 -1.53 2.97 -34.50
C GLY A 303 -2.25 1.78 -33.86
N PRO A 304 -2.99 0.98 -34.65
CA PRO A 304 -3.45 -0.31 -34.17
C PRO A 304 -2.22 -1.15 -33.82
N TYR A 305 -2.21 -1.71 -32.62
CA TYR A 305 -1.22 -2.68 -32.17
C TYR A 305 -1.46 -4.02 -32.84
#